data_1e213a50ce11aec57a331bbd3506f4da
#
_entry.id   1e213a50ce11aec57a331bbd3506f4da
#
_cell.length_a   1.000
_cell.length_b   1.000
_cell.length_c   1.000
_cell.angle_alpha   90.00
_cell.angle_beta   90.00
_cell.angle_gamma   90.00
#
_symmetry.space_group_name_H-M   'P 1'
#
loop_
_entity.id
_entity.type
_entity.pdbx_description
1 polymer ?
#
loop_
_entity_poly.entity_id
_entity_poly.type
_entity_poly.pdbx_seq_one_letter_code
_entity_poly.pdbx_strand_id
1 'polypeptide(L)'
;MKVTPEIEKLTQICLENDKLDLSLYGKYDVKRGLRDLNGKGVLAGLTQISNVQATKIVDGKEVPCAGKLSYRGYDIKDLTRGFINDRRFGFEEVTYLLLFGKLPNQEELNEFSGILANQRTLPRNFVRDVIMKAPSRDIMNALSRSVLTLYSYDKDPDNIQLDNVLRQCINLISVFPLLSVYAYQAYNHYEKGKSLYIHQSKRELSTAENILRLLRPDKKYTALEAEILDIALILHMEHGGGNNSTFTTHVVSSSGTDTYSAIAAALGSLKGPKHGGANIKVVKMFNDMRKHVHDYSDEEEVSVYLKKLLHKEAFDKRGLIYGMGHAIYSVSDPRAEVFKGYVEQLAREKGRMKDYQLYATVERLAPKVIAEERKIYKGVSANVDFYSGFVYSMLDLPLELYTPMFAIARIVGWSAHRMEELINVDKIIRPAYKNVLPEAEYIPLGER
;
A
#
# COMPACT_ATOMS: atom_id res chain seq x y z
N MET A 1 26.41 0.57 -11.86
CA MET A 1 27.25 -0.43 -12.53
C MET A 1 26.49 -0.92 -13.77
N LYS A 2 27.12 -1.02 -14.92
CA LYS A 2 26.48 -1.56 -16.15
C LYS A 2 26.61 -3.07 -16.15
N VAL A 3 25.68 -3.77 -16.80
CA VAL A 3 25.80 -5.20 -17.05
C VAL A 3 26.98 -5.39 -18.03
N THR A 4 27.88 -6.30 -17.71
CA THR A 4 29.05 -6.63 -18.53
C THR A 4 28.85 -8.00 -19.21
N PRO A 5 29.58 -8.32 -20.30
CA PRO A 5 29.49 -9.63 -20.94
C PRO A 5 29.75 -10.82 -20.00
N GLU A 6 30.61 -10.64 -19.03
CA GLU A 6 30.86 -11.67 -17.98
C GLU A 6 29.63 -11.88 -17.11
N ILE A 7 28.92 -10.81 -16.71
CA ILE A 7 27.66 -10.91 -15.95
C ILE A 7 26.58 -11.57 -16.79
N GLU A 8 26.49 -11.26 -18.09
CA GLU A 8 25.53 -11.91 -19.01
C GLU A 8 25.80 -13.42 -19.11
N LYS A 9 27.07 -13.83 -19.25
CA LYS A 9 27.47 -15.25 -19.26
C LYS A 9 27.09 -15.96 -17.95
N LEU A 10 27.38 -15.35 -16.79
CA LEU A 10 27.00 -15.91 -15.47
C LEU A 10 25.48 -15.99 -15.33
N THR A 11 24.74 -15.00 -15.82
CA THR A 11 23.28 -15.02 -15.82
C THR A 11 22.72 -16.19 -16.63
N GLN A 12 23.33 -16.50 -17.77
CA GLN A 12 22.93 -17.65 -18.60
C GLN A 12 23.12 -18.98 -17.82
N ILE A 13 24.24 -19.14 -17.13
CA ILE A 13 24.49 -20.31 -16.28
C ILE A 13 23.41 -20.45 -15.19
N CYS A 14 23.03 -19.35 -14.51
CA CYS A 14 21.92 -19.36 -13.54
C CYS A 14 20.59 -19.81 -14.19
N LEU A 15 20.27 -19.28 -15.38
CA LEU A 15 19.01 -19.62 -16.07
C LEU A 15 18.94 -21.10 -16.47
N GLU A 16 20.08 -21.71 -16.76
CA GLU A 16 20.16 -23.13 -17.12
C GLU A 16 20.03 -24.05 -15.89
N ASN A 17 20.63 -23.67 -14.77
CA ASN A 17 20.74 -24.53 -13.59
C ASN A 17 19.66 -24.28 -12.52
N ASP A 18 19.08 -23.06 -12.42
CA ASP A 18 18.12 -22.71 -11.35
C ASP A 18 16.66 -22.85 -11.77
N LYS A 19 16.38 -23.37 -12.96
CA LYS A 19 15.02 -23.52 -13.48
C LYS A 19 14.30 -24.71 -12.84
N LEU A 20 13.33 -24.41 -11.98
CA LEU A 20 12.46 -25.45 -11.39
C LEU A 20 11.39 -25.94 -12.39
N ASP A 21 11.17 -27.26 -12.41
CA ASP A 21 10.01 -27.83 -13.08
C ASP A 21 8.73 -27.47 -12.29
N LEU A 22 7.84 -26.73 -12.93
CA LEU A 22 6.59 -26.28 -12.29
C LEU A 22 5.63 -27.42 -11.94
N SER A 23 5.76 -28.61 -12.53
CA SER A 23 4.97 -29.79 -12.18
C SER A 23 5.25 -30.27 -10.74
N LEU A 24 6.45 -30.00 -10.21
CA LEU A 24 6.85 -30.35 -8.86
C LEU A 24 6.01 -29.66 -7.79
N TYR A 25 5.46 -28.47 -8.06
CA TYR A 25 4.51 -27.82 -7.15
C TYR A 25 3.26 -28.67 -6.91
N GLY A 26 2.72 -29.26 -7.96
CA GLY A 26 1.59 -30.22 -7.84
C GLY A 26 2.00 -31.53 -7.20
N LYS A 27 3.17 -32.09 -7.57
CA LYS A 27 3.68 -33.35 -7.03
C LYS A 27 3.88 -33.31 -5.51
N TYR A 28 4.36 -32.19 -4.98
CA TYR A 28 4.64 -32.01 -3.55
C TYR A 28 3.56 -31.21 -2.81
N ASP A 29 2.43 -30.94 -3.44
CA ASP A 29 1.33 -30.12 -2.90
C ASP A 29 1.79 -28.73 -2.38
N VAL A 30 2.75 -28.11 -3.04
CA VAL A 30 3.27 -26.81 -2.65
C VAL A 30 2.34 -25.69 -3.11
N LYS A 31 1.87 -24.88 -2.16
CA LYS A 31 0.97 -23.75 -2.41
C LYS A 31 1.75 -22.53 -2.93
N ARG A 32 1.79 -22.33 -4.25
CA ARG A 32 2.52 -21.21 -4.87
C ARG A 32 1.99 -19.87 -4.37
N GLY A 33 2.91 -19.04 -3.83
CA GLY A 33 2.53 -17.75 -3.22
C GLY A 33 1.61 -17.91 -2.01
N LEU A 34 1.67 -19.06 -1.31
CA LEU A 34 0.82 -19.43 -0.18
C LEU A 34 -0.68 -19.40 -0.54
N ARG A 35 -1.01 -19.84 -1.77
CA ARG A 35 -2.41 -19.97 -2.23
C ARG A 35 -2.66 -21.31 -2.87
N ASP A 36 -3.84 -21.87 -2.58
CA ASP A 36 -4.36 -23.04 -3.26
C ASP A 36 -4.70 -22.77 -4.74
N LEU A 37 -4.91 -23.81 -5.51
CA LEU A 37 -5.32 -23.73 -6.92
C LEU A 37 -6.65 -22.99 -7.10
N ASN A 38 -7.55 -23.05 -6.12
CA ASN A 38 -8.81 -22.31 -6.09
C ASN A 38 -8.64 -20.83 -5.71
N GLY A 39 -7.39 -20.38 -5.40
CA GLY A 39 -7.06 -19.03 -5.00
C GLY A 39 -7.23 -18.74 -3.50
N LYS A 40 -7.62 -19.73 -2.67
CA LYS A 40 -7.72 -19.57 -1.21
C LYS A 40 -6.32 -19.45 -0.60
N GLY A 41 -6.13 -18.46 0.29
CA GLY A 41 -4.87 -18.28 1.02
C GLY A 41 -4.64 -19.39 2.05
N VAL A 42 -3.38 -19.78 2.24
CA VAL A 42 -2.98 -20.63 3.38
C VAL A 42 -3.19 -19.83 4.67
N LEU A 43 -3.82 -20.44 5.66
CA LEU A 43 -3.96 -19.84 6.99
C LEU A 43 -2.59 -19.89 7.70
N ALA A 44 -1.90 -18.77 7.75
CA ALA A 44 -0.52 -18.67 8.27
C ALA A 44 -0.44 -18.11 9.70
N GLY A 45 -1.53 -17.51 10.22
CA GLY A 45 -1.55 -16.91 11.55
C GLY A 45 -2.95 -16.45 11.95
N LEU A 46 -3.03 -15.92 13.17
CA LEU A 46 -4.24 -15.32 13.74
C LEU A 46 -4.01 -13.84 14.00
N THR A 47 -5.06 -13.04 13.88
CA THR A 47 -5.00 -11.59 14.16
C THR A 47 -6.33 -11.08 14.70
N GLN A 48 -6.25 -10.09 15.60
CA GLN A 48 -7.39 -9.31 16.09
C GLN A 48 -7.43 -7.90 15.46
N ILE A 49 -6.48 -7.57 14.60
CA ILE A 49 -6.32 -6.20 14.05
C ILE A 49 -7.39 -5.89 13.02
N SER A 50 -7.60 -6.81 12.07
CA SER A 50 -8.57 -6.59 11.00
C SER A 50 -9.18 -7.89 10.49
N ASN A 51 -10.36 -7.78 9.89
CA ASN A 51 -11.01 -8.88 9.17
C ASN A 51 -11.30 -8.44 7.73
N VAL A 52 -10.88 -9.28 6.77
CA VAL A 52 -11.10 -9.08 5.33
C VAL A 52 -11.97 -10.23 4.84
N GLN A 53 -13.24 -9.96 4.61
CA GLN A 53 -14.24 -10.95 4.21
C GLN A 53 -14.77 -10.69 2.81
N ALA A 54 -14.80 -11.73 1.98
CA ALA A 54 -15.35 -11.70 0.61
C ALA A 54 -16.25 -12.91 0.30
N THR A 55 -16.41 -13.79 1.26
CA THR A 55 -17.24 -14.99 1.16
C THR A 55 -18.10 -15.15 2.41
N LYS A 56 -19.21 -15.86 2.28
CA LYS A 56 -20.08 -16.27 3.39
C LYS A 56 -20.49 -17.74 3.22
N ILE A 57 -20.86 -18.36 4.31
CA ILE A 57 -21.39 -19.75 4.27
C ILE A 57 -22.90 -19.67 4.04
N VAL A 58 -23.37 -20.37 3.00
CA VAL A 58 -24.80 -20.57 2.69
C VAL A 58 -24.99 -22.07 2.44
N ASP A 59 -25.84 -22.70 3.21
CA ASP A 59 -26.11 -24.16 3.14
C ASP A 59 -24.82 -25.01 3.18
N GLY A 60 -23.89 -24.62 4.06
CA GLY A 60 -22.60 -25.32 4.24
C GLY A 60 -21.58 -25.09 3.12
N LYS A 61 -21.89 -24.27 2.13
CA LYS A 61 -20.99 -23.93 1.01
C LYS A 61 -20.50 -22.49 1.11
N GLU A 62 -19.23 -22.29 0.81
CA GLU A 62 -18.63 -20.97 0.73
C GLU A 62 -19.04 -20.30 -0.60
N VAL A 63 -19.74 -19.16 -0.51
CA VAL A 63 -20.20 -18.38 -1.66
C VAL A 63 -19.63 -16.96 -1.61
N PRO A 64 -19.33 -16.35 -2.78
CA PRO A 64 -18.92 -14.95 -2.82
C PRO A 64 -19.99 -14.02 -2.24
N CYS A 65 -19.56 -12.97 -1.54
CA CYS A 65 -20.43 -11.90 -1.05
C CYS A 65 -19.79 -10.52 -1.26
N ALA A 66 -20.55 -9.47 -1.02
CA ALA A 66 -20.01 -8.11 -0.99
C ALA A 66 -18.85 -8.06 0.02
N GLY A 67 -17.75 -7.42 -0.37
CA GLY A 67 -16.57 -7.33 0.47
C GLY A 67 -16.87 -6.57 1.76
N LYS A 68 -16.30 -7.05 2.87
CA LYS A 68 -16.30 -6.36 4.16
C LYS A 68 -14.86 -6.22 4.65
N LEU A 69 -14.58 -5.08 5.22
CA LEU A 69 -13.34 -4.79 5.92
C LEU A 69 -13.70 -4.22 7.28
N SER A 70 -13.19 -4.82 8.34
CA SER A 70 -13.34 -4.28 9.68
C SER A 70 -11.99 -4.11 10.37
N TYR A 71 -11.84 -3.03 11.12
CA TYR A 71 -10.71 -2.73 11.97
C TYR A 71 -11.12 -2.96 13.41
N ARG A 72 -10.46 -3.89 14.11
CA ARG A 72 -10.80 -4.27 15.48
C ARG A 72 -12.30 -4.56 15.69
N GLY A 73 -12.96 -5.14 14.65
CA GLY A 73 -14.39 -5.46 14.68
C GLY A 73 -15.32 -4.37 14.14
N TYR A 74 -14.88 -3.13 13.99
CA TYR A 74 -15.69 -2.04 13.45
C TYR A 74 -15.64 -2.01 11.92
N ASP A 75 -16.80 -1.96 11.25
CA ASP A 75 -16.88 -1.88 9.79
C ASP A 75 -16.28 -0.56 9.30
N ILE A 76 -15.42 -0.62 8.27
CA ILE A 76 -14.72 0.55 7.72
C ILE A 76 -15.68 1.61 7.18
N LYS A 77 -16.86 1.19 6.65
CA LYS A 77 -17.88 2.11 6.16
C LYS A 77 -18.56 2.87 7.29
N ASP A 78 -18.78 2.20 8.42
CA ASP A 78 -19.40 2.84 9.60
C ASP A 78 -18.42 3.79 10.27
N LEU A 79 -17.14 3.40 10.39
CA LEU A 79 -16.09 4.29 10.89
C LEU A 79 -16.01 5.57 10.04
N THR A 80 -15.86 5.42 8.71
CA THR A 80 -15.73 6.59 7.82
C THR A 80 -16.99 7.46 7.82
N ARG A 81 -18.19 6.86 7.85
CA ARG A 81 -19.45 7.59 7.95
C ARG A 81 -19.55 8.40 9.25
N GLY A 82 -19.07 7.86 10.37
CA GLY A 82 -19.04 8.56 11.66
C GLY A 82 -18.22 9.85 11.59
N PHE A 83 -16.99 9.78 11.08
CA PHE A 83 -16.12 10.97 10.95
C PHE A 83 -16.73 12.05 10.08
N ILE A 84 -17.35 11.66 8.97
CA ILE A 84 -17.96 12.57 8.02
C ILE A 84 -19.19 13.27 8.61
N ASN A 85 -20.06 12.51 9.25
CA ASN A 85 -21.26 13.07 9.91
C ASN A 85 -20.89 14.09 10.97
N ASP A 86 -19.80 13.81 11.70
CA ASP A 86 -19.30 14.69 12.76
C ASP A 86 -18.40 15.83 12.22
N ARG A 87 -18.12 15.86 10.91
CA ARG A 87 -17.21 16.82 10.25
C ARG A 87 -15.84 16.90 10.93
N ARG A 88 -15.23 15.76 11.22
CA ARG A 88 -13.93 15.65 11.90
C ARG A 88 -12.99 14.69 11.17
N PHE A 89 -11.72 14.82 11.45
CA PHE A 89 -10.69 13.91 10.96
C PHE A 89 -10.67 12.62 11.77
N GLY A 90 -10.43 11.50 11.11
CA GLY A 90 -10.50 10.18 11.72
C GLY A 90 -9.18 9.44 11.77
N PHE A 91 -8.12 9.92 11.11
CA PHE A 91 -6.83 9.22 11.04
C PHE A 91 -6.25 8.92 12.42
N GLU A 92 -6.21 9.90 13.33
CA GLU A 92 -5.69 9.76 14.68
C GLU A 92 -6.53 8.77 15.53
N GLU A 93 -7.85 8.83 15.39
CA GLU A 93 -8.77 7.93 16.09
C GLU A 93 -8.63 6.48 15.62
N VAL A 94 -8.55 6.25 14.30
CA VAL A 94 -8.35 4.90 13.76
C VAL A 94 -6.94 4.38 14.07
N THR A 95 -5.95 5.26 14.15
CA THR A 95 -4.61 4.90 14.64
C THR A 95 -4.69 4.38 16.09
N TYR A 96 -5.40 5.09 16.95
CA TYR A 96 -5.65 4.64 18.33
C TYR A 96 -6.37 3.29 18.36
N LEU A 97 -7.45 3.14 17.59
CA LEU A 97 -8.21 1.90 17.51
C LEU A 97 -7.34 0.71 17.11
N LEU A 98 -6.53 0.85 16.05
CA LEU A 98 -5.68 -0.24 15.56
C LEU A 98 -4.59 -0.62 16.55
N LEU A 99 -3.95 0.37 17.20
CA LEU A 99 -2.88 0.12 18.16
C LEU A 99 -3.40 -0.46 19.49
N PHE A 100 -4.50 0.07 20.01
CA PHE A 100 -4.96 -0.24 21.38
C PHE A 100 -6.21 -1.11 21.44
N GLY A 101 -6.86 -1.41 20.32
CA GLY A 101 -7.98 -2.37 20.23
C GLY A 101 -9.35 -1.83 20.68
N LYS A 102 -9.45 -0.53 21.01
CA LYS A 102 -10.71 0.14 21.39
C LYS A 102 -10.81 1.54 20.77
N LEU A 103 -12.00 2.03 20.56
CA LEU A 103 -12.22 3.44 20.22
C LEU A 103 -11.89 4.32 21.44
N PRO A 104 -11.18 5.45 21.23
CA PRO A 104 -10.92 6.40 22.31
C PRO A 104 -12.18 7.19 22.67
N ASN A 105 -12.30 7.61 23.92
CA ASN A 105 -13.18 8.71 24.27
C ASN A 105 -12.53 10.05 23.87
N GLN A 106 -13.22 11.18 24.07
CA GLN A 106 -12.72 12.50 23.63
C GLN A 106 -11.41 12.91 24.33
N GLU A 107 -11.25 12.58 25.60
CA GLU A 107 -10.04 12.89 26.39
C GLU A 107 -8.86 12.05 25.89
N GLU A 108 -9.05 10.73 25.73
CA GLU A 108 -8.05 9.80 25.19
C GLU A 108 -7.63 10.21 23.76
N LEU A 109 -8.58 10.62 22.92
CA LEU A 109 -8.28 11.08 21.56
C LEU A 109 -7.46 12.36 21.55
N ASN A 110 -7.81 13.33 22.41
CA ASN A 110 -7.08 14.59 22.52
C ASN A 110 -5.64 14.37 23.02
N GLU A 111 -5.49 13.53 24.05
CA GLU A 111 -4.17 13.16 24.58
C GLU A 111 -3.31 12.46 23.51
N PHE A 112 -3.85 11.45 22.86
CA PHE A 112 -3.13 10.68 21.83
C PHE A 112 -2.76 11.55 20.61
N SER A 113 -3.68 12.38 20.16
CA SER A 113 -3.40 13.35 19.07
C SER A 113 -2.30 14.33 19.46
N GLY A 114 -2.27 14.75 20.71
CA GLY A 114 -1.20 15.57 21.28
C GLY A 114 0.15 14.85 21.30
N ILE A 115 0.18 13.56 21.64
CA ILE A 115 1.38 12.71 21.59
C ILE A 115 1.91 12.64 20.16
N LEU A 116 1.06 12.28 19.18
CA LEU A 116 1.46 12.24 17.76
C LEU A 116 1.99 13.58 17.27
N ALA A 117 1.30 14.68 17.61
CA ALA A 117 1.69 16.02 17.21
C ALA A 117 3.07 16.44 17.76
N ASN A 118 3.38 16.06 19.01
CA ASN A 118 4.68 16.30 19.63
C ASN A 118 5.83 15.52 18.98
N GLN A 119 5.55 14.35 18.41
CA GLN A 119 6.53 13.50 17.74
C GLN A 119 6.75 13.87 16.27
N ARG A 120 6.00 14.83 15.70
CA ARG A 120 6.17 15.29 14.30
C ARG A 120 7.42 16.14 14.11
N THR A 121 8.56 15.65 14.58
CA THR A 121 9.87 16.32 14.47
C THR A 121 10.95 15.31 14.12
N LEU A 122 11.92 15.73 13.31
CA LEU A 122 13.08 14.90 12.97
C LEU A 122 14.29 15.32 13.82
N PRO A 123 15.25 14.40 14.03
CA PRO A 123 16.49 14.74 14.72
C PRO A 123 17.19 15.97 14.10
N ARG A 124 17.97 16.67 14.91
CA ARG A 124 18.72 17.86 14.46
C ARG A 124 19.56 17.53 13.22
N ASN A 125 19.48 18.36 12.20
CA ASN A 125 20.19 18.23 10.92
C ASN A 125 19.81 16.99 10.07
N PHE A 126 18.87 16.13 10.49
CA PHE A 126 18.50 14.93 9.76
C PHE A 126 18.07 15.22 8.30
N VAL A 127 17.28 16.24 8.08
CA VAL A 127 16.86 16.65 6.73
C VAL A 127 18.07 16.95 5.86
N ARG A 128 19.00 17.76 6.35
CA ARG A 128 20.21 18.17 5.62
C ARG A 128 21.16 16.99 5.37
N ASP A 129 21.45 16.21 6.41
CA ASP A 129 22.53 15.24 6.39
C ASP A 129 22.10 13.85 5.89
N VAL A 130 20.81 13.51 5.94
CA VAL A 130 20.27 12.23 5.49
C VAL A 130 19.43 12.38 4.24
N ILE A 131 18.38 13.22 4.29
CA ILE A 131 17.41 13.29 3.19
C ILE A 131 18.01 14.02 1.99
N MET A 132 18.61 15.19 2.20
CA MET A 132 19.12 16.05 1.12
C MET A 132 20.45 15.55 0.53
N LYS A 133 21.24 14.77 1.26
CA LYS A 133 22.54 14.26 0.79
C LYS A 133 22.45 13.21 -0.30
N ALA A 134 21.34 12.44 -0.33
CA ALA A 134 21.14 11.40 -1.33
C ALA A 134 19.71 11.43 -1.85
N PRO A 135 19.33 12.46 -2.62
CA PRO A 135 18.01 12.54 -3.22
C PRO A 135 17.78 11.38 -4.18
N SER A 136 16.55 10.92 -4.30
CA SER A 136 16.18 9.83 -5.18
C SER A 136 14.81 10.08 -5.76
N ARG A 137 14.63 9.78 -7.06
CA ARG A 137 13.31 9.75 -7.68
C ARG A 137 12.38 8.70 -7.07
N ASP A 138 12.96 7.68 -6.45
CA ASP A 138 12.24 6.62 -5.73
C ASP A 138 12.12 7.04 -4.25
N ILE A 139 11.01 7.70 -3.95
CA ILE A 139 10.75 8.21 -2.60
C ILE A 139 10.59 7.06 -1.58
N MET A 140 10.10 5.88 -2.00
CA MET A 140 10.05 4.71 -1.12
C MET A 140 11.46 4.24 -0.71
N ASN A 141 12.44 4.32 -1.61
CA ASN A 141 13.84 4.05 -1.26
C ASN A 141 14.38 5.08 -0.28
N ALA A 142 14.12 6.36 -0.52
CA ALA A 142 14.53 7.43 0.39
C ALA A 142 13.90 7.26 1.78
N LEU A 143 12.60 6.89 1.83
CA LEU A 143 11.88 6.63 3.07
C LEU A 143 12.50 5.44 3.84
N SER A 144 12.75 4.31 3.16
CA SER A 144 13.37 3.12 3.80
C SER A 144 14.76 3.44 4.38
N ARG A 145 15.60 4.17 3.64
CA ARG A 145 16.91 4.62 4.13
C ARG A 145 16.79 5.53 5.34
N SER A 146 15.83 6.45 5.31
CA SER A 146 15.58 7.36 6.43
C SER A 146 15.13 6.59 7.68
N VAL A 147 14.24 5.60 7.53
CA VAL A 147 13.81 4.74 8.64
C VAL A 147 15.01 3.99 9.25
N LEU A 148 15.83 3.34 8.43
CA LEU A 148 17.04 2.64 8.91
C LEU A 148 18.03 3.60 9.57
N THR A 149 18.14 4.85 9.08
CA THR A 149 19.05 5.82 9.68
C THR A 149 18.53 6.33 11.02
N LEU A 150 17.19 6.41 11.23
CA LEU A 150 16.59 6.80 12.52
C LEU A 150 17.01 5.86 13.66
N TYR A 151 17.31 4.59 13.37
CA TYR A 151 17.91 3.64 14.32
C TYR A 151 19.12 4.25 15.05
N SER A 152 20.02 4.91 14.30
CA SER A 152 21.25 5.49 14.88
C SER A 152 21.00 6.74 15.74
N TYR A 153 19.80 7.29 15.72
CA TYR A 153 19.38 8.44 16.55
C TYR A 153 18.55 8.01 17.76
N ASP A 154 18.14 6.75 17.82
CA ASP A 154 17.46 6.19 18.99
C ASP A 154 18.50 5.78 20.05
N LYS A 155 18.21 6.05 21.31
CA LYS A 155 19.10 5.70 22.41
C LYS A 155 19.00 4.22 22.82
N ASP A 156 17.90 3.57 22.47
CA ASP A 156 17.60 2.18 22.83
C ASP A 156 16.90 1.46 21.65
N PRO A 157 17.59 1.37 20.48
CA PRO A 157 16.95 0.90 19.25
C PRO A 157 16.61 -0.59 19.28
N ASP A 158 17.44 -1.41 19.93
CA ASP A 158 17.32 -2.89 19.94
C ASP A 158 16.41 -3.43 21.06
N ASN A 159 15.94 -2.56 21.95
CA ASN A 159 15.03 -2.97 23.01
C ASN A 159 13.62 -3.24 22.46
N ILE A 160 13.22 -4.50 22.47
CA ILE A 160 11.92 -4.99 22.00
C ILE A 160 10.85 -5.10 23.10
N GLN A 161 11.07 -4.53 24.28
CA GLN A 161 10.01 -4.39 25.28
C GLN A 161 8.85 -3.54 24.69
N LEU A 162 7.63 -3.91 25.03
CA LEU A 162 6.42 -3.37 24.38
C LEU A 162 6.29 -1.85 24.47
N ASP A 163 6.67 -1.26 25.59
CA ASP A 163 6.65 0.19 25.80
C ASP A 163 7.63 0.91 24.88
N ASN A 164 8.84 0.37 24.71
CA ASN A 164 9.84 0.92 23.80
C ASN A 164 9.42 0.74 22.33
N VAL A 165 8.93 -0.43 21.94
CA VAL A 165 8.41 -0.67 20.59
C VAL A 165 7.24 0.24 20.28
N LEU A 166 6.29 0.44 21.20
CA LEU A 166 5.18 1.38 21.04
C LEU A 166 5.68 2.82 20.85
N ARG A 167 6.65 3.26 21.66
CA ARG A 167 7.30 4.58 21.50
C ARG A 167 7.90 4.74 20.10
N GLN A 168 8.63 3.73 19.62
CA GLN A 168 9.23 3.74 18.27
C GLN A 168 8.15 3.78 17.18
N CYS A 169 7.09 2.97 17.30
CA CYS A 169 5.98 2.96 16.36
C CYS A 169 5.26 4.32 16.30
N ILE A 170 4.94 4.93 17.44
CA ILE A 170 4.31 6.26 17.51
C ILE A 170 5.21 7.32 16.86
N ASN A 171 6.51 7.29 17.12
CA ASN A 171 7.45 8.19 16.48
C ASN A 171 7.45 8.01 14.97
N LEU A 172 7.58 6.78 14.45
CA LEU A 172 7.58 6.49 13.02
C LEU A 172 6.26 6.90 12.35
N ILE A 173 5.10 6.60 12.94
CA ILE A 173 3.78 7.06 12.45
C ILE A 173 3.78 8.59 12.29
N SER A 174 4.31 9.30 13.28
CA SER A 174 4.32 10.77 13.31
C SER A 174 5.27 11.40 12.29
N VAL A 175 6.42 10.76 12.00
CA VAL A 175 7.45 11.33 11.10
C VAL A 175 7.35 10.86 9.65
N PHE A 176 6.59 9.81 9.32
CA PHE A 176 6.46 9.31 7.96
C PHE A 176 5.98 10.35 6.94
N PRO A 177 5.01 11.24 7.27
CA PRO A 177 4.65 12.36 6.41
C PRO A 177 5.84 13.29 6.10
N LEU A 178 6.62 13.64 7.13
CA LEU A 178 7.79 14.50 6.97
C LEU A 178 8.86 13.84 6.10
N LEU A 179 9.20 12.57 6.41
CA LEU A 179 10.20 11.82 5.65
C LEU A 179 9.83 11.71 4.18
N SER A 180 8.55 11.41 3.88
CA SER A 180 8.05 11.24 2.52
C SER A 180 8.05 12.56 1.73
N VAL A 181 7.50 13.62 2.33
CA VAL A 181 7.38 14.92 1.66
C VAL A 181 8.76 15.58 1.50
N TYR A 182 9.60 15.54 2.52
CA TYR A 182 10.95 16.13 2.41
C TYR A 182 11.85 15.37 1.43
N ALA A 183 11.72 14.04 1.34
CA ALA A 183 12.40 13.27 0.31
C ALA A 183 11.94 13.67 -1.10
N TYR A 184 10.64 13.89 -1.30
CA TYR A 184 10.11 14.39 -2.56
C TYR A 184 10.62 15.81 -2.86
N GLN A 185 10.63 16.72 -1.88
CA GLN A 185 11.14 18.09 -2.06
C GLN A 185 12.64 18.09 -2.41
N ALA A 186 13.43 17.23 -1.76
CA ALA A 186 14.84 17.06 -2.09
C ALA A 186 15.03 16.54 -3.53
N TYR A 187 14.30 15.51 -3.94
CA TYR A 187 14.30 15.02 -5.32
C TYR A 187 13.90 16.11 -6.32
N ASN A 188 12.82 16.83 -6.03
CA ASN A 188 12.31 17.87 -6.90
C ASN A 188 13.32 19.03 -7.08
N HIS A 189 14.04 19.36 -6.01
CA HIS A 189 15.08 20.39 -6.04
C HIS A 189 16.31 19.93 -6.81
N TYR A 190 16.92 18.83 -6.42
CA TYR A 190 18.22 18.40 -6.96
C TYR A 190 18.12 17.77 -8.36
N GLU A 191 17.03 17.07 -8.66
CA GLU A 191 16.89 16.36 -9.94
C GLU A 191 16.04 17.10 -10.98
N LYS A 192 15.08 17.94 -10.51
CA LYS A 192 14.19 18.68 -11.40
C LYS A 192 14.45 20.19 -11.42
N GLY A 193 15.42 20.69 -10.64
CA GLY A 193 15.77 22.10 -10.58
C GLY A 193 14.68 23.02 -10.03
N LYS A 194 13.75 22.50 -9.22
CA LYS A 194 12.66 23.28 -8.62
C LYS A 194 13.10 23.93 -7.30
N SER A 195 12.36 24.94 -6.85
CA SER A 195 12.58 25.54 -5.53
C SER A 195 12.44 24.50 -4.43
N LEU A 196 13.29 24.61 -3.40
CA LEU A 196 13.21 23.73 -2.23
C LEU A 196 12.24 24.31 -1.21
N TYR A 197 11.26 23.51 -0.82
CA TYR A 197 10.29 23.86 0.22
C TYR A 197 10.40 22.86 1.38
N ILE A 198 10.85 23.34 2.54
CA ILE A 198 10.92 22.57 3.78
C ILE A 198 10.03 23.26 4.81
N HIS A 199 8.73 23.01 4.71
CA HIS A 199 7.76 23.53 5.65
C HIS A 199 7.75 22.71 6.94
N GLN A 200 7.51 23.36 8.07
CA GLN A 200 7.33 22.67 9.34
C GLN A 200 5.87 22.24 9.52
N SER A 201 5.67 21.08 10.16
CA SER A 201 4.35 20.66 10.61
C SER A 201 3.80 21.61 11.67
N LYS A 202 2.48 21.61 11.80
CA LYS A 202 1.76 22.35 12.85
C LYS A 202 1.08 21.38 13.78
N ARG A 203 1.14 21.65 15.08
CA ARG A 203 0.61 20.77 16.12
C ARG A 203 -0.92 20.72 16.11
N GLU A 204 -1.56 21.83 15.82
CA GLU A 204 -2.99 22.03 15.78
C GLU A 204 -3.68 21.37 14.55
N LEU A 205 -2.91 20.95 13.56
CA LEU A 205 -3.44 20.36 12.33
C LEU A 205 -3.40 18.84 12.38
N SER A 206 -4.40 18.20 11.76
CA SER A 206 -4.46 16.75 11.52
C SER A 206 -3.28 16.27 10.66
N THR A 207 -3.09 14.95 10.58
CA THR A 207 -2.07 14.35 9.71
C THR A 207 -2.33 14.69 8.24
N ALA A 208 -3.58 14.61 7.77
CA ALA A 208 -3.94 14.93 6.38
C ALA A 208 -3.66 16.40 6.03
N GLU A 209 -4.07 17.33 6.89
CA GLU A 209 -3.79 18.75 6.72
C GLU A 209 -2.29 19.06 6.68
N ASN A 210 -1.53 18.44 7.59
CA ASN A 210 -0.08 18.59 7.60
C ASN A 210 0.56 18.09 6.31
N ILE A 211 0.12 16.96 5.74
CA ILE A 211 0.65 16.45 4.47
C ILE A 211 0.45 17.48 3.35
N LEU A 212 -0.77 18.01 3.18
CA LEU A 212 -1.06 19.01 2.15
C LEU A 212 -0.25 20.29 2.36
N ARG A 213 -0.20 20.77 3.61
CA ARG A 213 0.59 21.95 3.99
C ARG A 213 2.10 21.77 3.74
N LEU A 214 2.67 20.63 4.08
CA LEU A 214 4.08 20.33 3.88
C LEU A 214 4.45 20.24 2.39
N LEU A 215 3.54 19.70 1.56
CA LEU A 215 3.77 19.46 0.16
C LEU A 215 3.67 20.74 -0.69
N ARG A 216 2.68 21.59 -0.42
CA ARG A 216 2.33 22.73 -1.27
C ARG A 216 3.19 23.95 -0.98
N PRO A 217 3.75 24.61 -2.02
CA PRO A 217 4.60 25.80 -1.83
C PRO A 217 3.91 26.91 -1.05
N ASP A 218 2.62 27.15 -1.31
CA ASP A 218 1.82 28.20 -0.66
C ASP A 218 1.12 27.74 0.63
N LYS A 219 1.25 26.46 1.00
CA LYS A 219 0.66 25.83 2.19
C LYS A 219 -0.88 25.81 2.21
N LYS A 220 -1.54 26.08 1.07
CA LYS A 220 -2.99 26.18 0.98
C LYS A 220 -3.63 24.86 0.57
N TYR A 221 -4.79 24.61 1.14
CA TYR A 221 -5.67 23.48 0.80
C TYR A 221 -7.11 23.83 1.19
N THR A 222 -8.09 23.15 0.60
CA THR A 222 -9.49 23.28 1.01
C THR A 222 -9.83 22.26 2.12
N ALA A 223 -10.89 22.51 2.87
CA ALA A 223 -11.38 21.56 3.87
C ALA A 223 -11.69 20.21 3.24
N LEU A 224 -12.37 20.21 2.07
CA LEU A 224 -12.72 19.00 1.34
C LEU A 224 -11.47 18.20 0.92
N GLU A 225 -10.41 18.85 0.47
CA GLU A 225 -9.15 18.18 0.14
C GLU A 225 -8.54 17.45 1.35
N ALA A 226 -8.54 18.10 2.52
CA ALA A 226 -8.01 17.52 3.73
C ALA A 226 -8.87 16.35 4.24
N GLU A 227 -10.21 16.51 4.24
CA GLU A 227 -11.16 15.45 4.61
C GLU A 227 -11.02 14.21 3.70
N ILE A 228 -10.92 14.39 2.40
CA ILE A 228 -10.78 13.28 1.45
C ILE A 228 -9.40 12.61 1.58
N LEU A 229 -8.34 13.37 1.83
CA LEU A 229 -7.03 12.77 2.10
C LEU A 229 -7.04 11.97 3.40
N ASP A 230 -7.69 12.46 4.45
CA ASP A 230 -7.85 11.74 5.72
C ASP A 230 -8.55 10.39 5.52
N ILE A 231 -9.68 10.40 4.81
CA ILE A 231 -10.40 9.17 4.45
C ILE A 231 -9.50 8.24 3.62
N ALA A 232 -8.76 8.77 2.66
CA ALA A 232 -7.83 7.99 1.85
C ALA A 232 -6.76 7.30 2.72
N LEU A 233 -6.22 7.99 3.71
CA LEU A 233 -5.28 7.41 4.66
C LEU A 233 -5.94 6.29 5.47
N ILE A 234 -7.13 6.51 6.03
CA ILE A 234 -7.87 5.51 6.80
C ILE A 234 -8.10 4.23 5.99
N LEU A 235 -8.53 4.34 4.73
CA LEU A 235 -8.80 3.20 3.85
C LEU A 235 -7.55 2.39 3.50
N HIS A 236 -6.35 2.96 3.66
CA HIS A 236 -5.09 2.31 3.36
C HIS A 236 -4.34 1.79 4.61
N MET A 237 -4.80 2.11 5.84
CA MET A 237 -4.10 1.76 7.08
C MET A 237 -3.86 0.27 7.22
N GLU A 238 -4.87 -0.57 6.88
CA GLU A 238 -4.83 -2.00 7.17
C GLU A 238 -5.60 -2.81 6.12
N HIS A 239 -5.17 -4.05 5.86
CA HIS A 239 -5.86 -4.97 4.96
C HIS A 239 -5.49 -6.44 5.22
N GLY A 240 -5.45 -6.84 6.47
CA GLY A 240 -5.22 -8.21 6.91
C GLY A 240 -3.76 -8.60 7.08
N GLY A 241 -3.50 -9.51 8.02
CA GLY A 241 -2.17 -10.03 8.34
C GLY A 241 -1.48 -10.76 7.19
N GLY A 242 -2.25 -11.32 6.24
CA GLY A 242 -1.74 -11.97 5.04
C GLY A 242 -1.39 -11.02 3.89
N ASN A 243 -1.57 -9.71 4.03
CA ASN A 243 -1.07 -8.73 3.08
C ASN A 243 0.46 -8.79 3.00
N ASN A 244 1.06 -8.73 1.82
CA ASN A 244 2.48 -9.04 1.63
C ASN A 244 3.40 -8.22 2.55
N SER A 245 3.20 -6.92 2.69
CA SER A 245 4.02 -6.09 3.58
C SER A 245 3.71 -6.33 5.07
N THR A 246 2.47 -6.61 5.43
CA THR A 246 2.08 -6.97 6.79
C THR A 246 2.65 -8.34 7.17
N PHE A 247 2.56 -9.33 6.27
CA PHE A 247 3.17 -10.64 6.50
C PHE A 247 4.69 -10.55 6.63
N THR A 248 5.34 -9.68 5.83
CA THR A 248 6.77 -9.38 5.99
C THR A 248 7.06 -8.81 7.38
N THR A 249 6.19 -7.93 7.91
CA THR A 249 6.33 -7.41 9.28
C THR A 249 6.27 -8.53 10.31
N HIS A 250 5.33 -9.47 10.19
CA HIS A 250 5.26 -10.66 11.05
C HIS A 250 6.54 -11.50 10.98
N VAL A 251 6.95 -11.87 9.75
CA VAL A 251 8.15 -12.71 9.54
C VAL A 251 9.40 -12.07 10.16
N VAL A 252 9.61 -10.79 9.92
CA VAL A 252 10.81 -10.09 10.41
C VAL A 252 10.73 -9.83 11.92
N SER A 253 9.55 -9.47 12.45
CA SER A 253 9.31 -9.28 13.89
C SER A 253 9.52 -10.57 14.67
N SER A 254 9.13 -11.74 14.13
CA SER A 254 9.27 -13.03 14.78
C SER A 254 10.73 -13.45 15.01
N SER A 255 11.69 -12.81 14.33
CA SER A 255 13.12 -13.02 14.55
C SER A 255 13.67 -12.25 15.75
N GLY A 256 12.88 -11.39 16.40
CA GLY A 256 13.30 -10.55 17.50
C GLY A 256 14.11 -9.32 17.10
N THR A 257 14.05 -8.88 15.83
CA THR A 257 14.78 -7.69 15.37
C THR A 257 14.15 -6.38 15.84
N ASP A 258 14.89 -5.28 15.69
CA ASP A 258 14.45 -3.93 16.02
C ASP A 258 13.28 -3.44 15.16
N THR A 259 12.61 -2.38 15.61
CA THR A 259 11.44 -1.80 14.92
C THR A 259 11.78 -1.17 13.57
N TYR A 260 12.92 -0.51 13.47
CA TYR A 260 13.33 0.19 12.24
C TYR A 260 13.60 -0.80 11.11
N SER A 261 14.28 -1.91 11.41
CA SER A 261 14.52 -3.01 10.47
C SER A 261 13.22 -3.68 10.01
N ALA A 262 12.29 -3.95 10.93
CA ALA A 262 11.00 -4.56 10.61
C ALA A 262 10.17 -3.66 9.69
N ILE A 263 10.10 -2.36 9.97
CA ILE A 263 9.36 -1.39 9.15
C ILE A 263 10.07 -1.14 7.81
N ALA A 264 11.40 -1.11 7.77
CA ALA A 264 12.13 -1.00 6.50
C ALA A 264 11.90 -2.22 5.58
N ALA A 265 11.80 -3.42 6.14
CA ALA A 265 11.45 -4.63 5.40
C ALA A 265 10.02 -4.55 4.83
N ALA A 266 9.06 -4.08 5.61
CA ALA A 266 7.69 -3.83 5.16
C ALA A 266 7.61 -2.79 4.04
N LEU A 267 8.40 -1.70 4.12
CA LEU A 267 8.54 -0.70 3.06
C LEU A 267 9.11 -1.33 1.78
N GLY A 268 10.13 -2.19 1.89
CA GLY A 268 10.70 -2.93 0.76
C GLY A 268 9.66 -3.81 0.05
N SER A 269 8.80 -4.48 0.81
CA SER A 269 7.67 -5.26 0.29
C SER A 269 6.64 -4.36 -0.41
N LEU A 270 6.21 -3.27 0.24
CA LEU A 270 5.20 -2.37 -0.31
C LEU A 270 5.68 -1.67 -1.58
N LYS A 271 6.95 -1.33 -1.68
CA LYS A 271 7.58 -0.70 -2.84
C LYS A 271 7.41 -1.52 -4.13
N GLY A 272 7.30 -2.83 -4.03
CA GLY A 272 7.21 -3.73 -5.17
C GLY A 272 6.05 -3.38 -6.11
N PRO A 273 6.26 -3.38 -7.46
CA PRO A 273 5.24 -2.96 -8.42
C PRO A 273 4.01 -3.87 -8.47
N LYS A 274 4.10 -5.07 -7.89
CA LYS A 274 2.96 -6.00 -7.75
C LYS A 274 2.14 -5.75 -6.47
N HIS A 275 2.61 -4.86 -5.59
CA HIS A 275 1.95 -4.52 -4.32
C HIS A 275 1.53 -3.04 -4.29
N GLY A 276 2.39 -2.10 -3.95
CA GLY A 276 2.01 -0.69 -3.74
C GLY A 276 1.98 0.18 -4.99
N GLY A 277 2.31 -0.34 -6.17
CA GLY A 277 2.41 0.44 -7.41
C GLY A 277 1.16 0.42 -8.31
N ALA A 278 0.07 -0.21 -7.88
CA ALA A 278 -1.09 -0.45 -8.74
C ALA A 278 -1.85 0.85 -9.09
N ASN A 279 -2.03 1.77 -8.15
CA ASN A 279 -2.71 3.04 -8.38
C ASN A 279 -2.00 3.94 -9.41
N ILE A 280 -0.66 3.92 -9.46
CA ILE A 280 0.12 4.62 -10.50
C ILE A 280 -0.19 4.05 -11.89
N LYS A 281 -0.32 2.72 -11.99
CA LYS A 281 -0.69 2.06 -13.24
C LYS A 281 -2.11 2.42 -13.69
N VAL A 282 -3.05 2.51 -12.76
CA VAL A 282 -4.42 2.99 -13.03
C VAL A 282 -4.38 4.38 -13.66
N VAL A 283 -3.73 5.34 -13.01
CA VAL A 283 -3.65 6.72 -13.52
C VAL A 283 -2.99 6.79 -14.91
N LYS A 284 -1.90 6.05 -15.11
CA LYS A 284 -1.21 6.01 -16.42
C LYS A 284 -2.09 5.38 -17.50
N MET A 285 -2.86 4.34 -17.18
CA MET A 285 -3.82 3.73 -18.09
C MET A 285 -4.93 4.72 -18.48
N PHE A 286 -5.52 5.42 -17.50
CA PHE A 286 -6.51 6.46 -17.80
C PHE A 286 -5.95 7.64 -18.58
N ASN A 287 -4.68 8.02 -18.33
CA ASN A 287 -4.00 9.03 -19.15
C ASN A 287 -3.79 8.58 -20.61
N ASP A 288 -3.60 7.29 -20.83
CA ASP A 288 -3.51 6.73 -22.16
C ASP A 288 -4.92 6.66 -22.83
N MET A 289 -5.94 6.22 -22.07
CA MET A 289 -7.34 6.22 -22.54
C MET A 289 -7.80 7.60 -23.02
N ARG A 290 -7.49 8.68 -22.28
CA ARG A 290 -7.84 10.06 -22.66
C ARG A 290 -7.29 10.50 -24.01
N LYS A 291 -6.27 9.85 -24.54
CA LYS A 291 -5.69 10.15 -25.85
C LYS A 291 -6.39 9.41 -26.98
N HIS A 292 -7.13 8.34 -26.66
CA HIS A 292 -7.68 7.41 -27.64
C HIS A 292 -9.20 7.28 -27.60
N VAL A 293 -9.84 7.72 -26.52
CA VAL A 293 -11.29 7.75 -26.36
C VAL A 293 -11.73 9.21 -26.38
N HIS A 294 -12.64 9.56 -27.27
CA HIS A 294 -13.07 10.94 -27.53
C HIS A 294 -14.36 11.27 -26.81
N ASP A 295 -15.30 10.33 -26.78
CA ASP A 295 -16.56 10.46 -26.04
C ASP A 295 -16.60 9.46 -24.88
N TYR A 296 -16.47 9.98 -23.65
CA TYR A 296 -16.48 9.17 -22.43
C TYR A 296 -17.89 8.65 -22.06
N SER A 297 -18.93 9.12 -22.73
CA SER A 297 -20.32 8.63 -22.61
C SER A 297 -20.63 7.52 -23.61
N ASP A 298 -19.86 7.40 -24.69
CA ASP A 298 -20.00 6.32 -25.67
C ASP A 298 -19.43 5.00 -25.08
N GLU A 299 -20.36 4.14 -24.65
CA GLU A 299 -20.03 2.85 -24.08
C GLU A 299 -19.31 1.92 -25.06
N GLU A 300 -19.59 2.03 -26.36
CA GLU A 300 -18.97 1.20 -27.38
C GLU A 300 -17.51 1.62 -27.59
N GLU A 301 -17.23 2.92 -27.73
CA GLU A 301 -15.86 3.44 -27.85
C GLU A 301 -15.00 3.04 -26.64
N VAL A 302 -15.53 3.21 -25.43
CA VAL A 302 -14.83 2.79 -24.19
C VAL A 302 -14.62 1.28 -24.16
N SER A 303 -15.63 0.47 -24.51
CA SER A 303 -15.52 -1.00 -24.53
C SER A 303 -14.48 -1.49 -25.55
N VAL A 304 -14.42 -0.89 -26.72
CA VAL A 304 -13.40 -1.21 -27.74
C VAL A 304 -11.99 -0.96 -27.20
N TYR A 305 -11.78 0.16 -26.50
CA TYR A 305 -10.47 0.42 -25.89
C TYR A 305 -10.15 -0.58 -24.76
N LEU A 306 -11.11 -0.94 -23.91
CA LEU A 306 -10.92 -1.95 -22.86
C LEU A 306 -10.55 -3.33 -23.46
N LYS A 307 -11.16 -3.73 -24.60
CA LYS A 307 -10.78 -4.94 -25.34
C LYS A 307 -9.34 -4.88 -25.85
N LYS A 308 -8.92 -3.75 -26.44
CA LYS A 308 -7.52 -3.54 -26.85
C LYS A 308 -6.53 -3.70 -25.68
N LEU A 309 -6.88 -3.22 -24.47
CA LEU A 309 -6.05 -3.45 -23.28
C LEU A 309 -5.90 -4.95 -23.00
N LEU A 310 -7.00 -5.72 -22.99
CA LEU A 310 -6.99 -7.16 -22.71
C LEU A 310 -6.25 -7.98 -23.79
N HIS A 311 -6.31 -7.54 -25.05
CA HIS A 311 -5.61 -8.14 -26.19
C HIS A 311 -4.12 -7.74 -26.29
N LYS A 312 -3.61 -6.92 -25.34
CA LYS A 312 -2.22 -6.43 -25.31
C LYS A 312 -1.88 -5.49 -26.46
N GLU A 313 -2.85 -4.77 -26.98
CA GLU A 313 -2.72 -3.85 -28.11
C GLU A 313 -2.62 -2.38 -27.67
N ALA A 314 -2.99 -2.07 -26.42
CA ALA A 314 -2.98 -0.71 -25.89
C ALA A 314 -2.15 -0.59 -24.59
N PHE A 315 -1.83 0.65 -24.22
CA PHE A 315 -1.10 1.04 -23.03
C PHE A 315 0.25 0.28 -22.89
N ASP A 316 0.43 -0.51 -21.82
CA ASP A 316 1.69 -1.23 -21.51
C ASP A 316 1.73 -2.68 -22.05
N LYS A 317 0.74 -3.06 -22.83
CA LYS A 317 0.62 -4.38 -23.49
C LYS A 317 0.67 -5.59 -22.54
N ARG A 318 0.29 -5.41 -21.28
CA ARG A 318 0.24 -6.48 -20.29
C ARG A 318 -1.06 -7.27 -20.29
N GLY A 319 -2.07 -6.79 -21.01
CA GLY A 319 -3.39 -7.42 -21.06
C GLY A 319 -4.18 -7.25 -19.75
N LEU A 320 -4.05 -6.13 -19.06
CA LEU A 320 -4.71 -5.87 -17.78
C LEU A 320 -5.47 -4.55 -17.84
N ILE A 321 -6.68 -4.54 -17.27
CA ILE A 321 -7.40 -3.33 -16.89
C ILE A 321 -7.05 -3.06 -15.44
N TYR A 322 -6.11 -2.15 -15.19
CA TYR A 322 -5.62 -1.85 -13.85
C TYR A 322 -6.71 -1.24 -12.98
N GLY A 323 -6.69 -1.61 -11.70
CA GLY A 323 -7.73 -1.21 -10.75
C GLY A 323 -8.97 -2.12 -10.75
N MET A 324 -9.04 -3.08 -11.68
CA MET A 324 -10.11 -4.07 -11.76
C MET A 324 -9.64 -5.44 -11.26
N GLY A 325 -10.45 -6.02 -10.35
CA GLY A 325 -10.14 -7.30 -9.70
C GLY A 325 -9.28 -7.15 -8.44
N HIS A 326 -9.41 -8.10 -7.54
CA HIS A 326 -8.67 -8.16 -6.27
C HIS A 326 -8.39 -9.61 -5.89
N ALA A 327 -7.32 -9.84 -5.14
CA ALA A 327 -6.94 -11.19 -4.70
C ALA A 327 -7.99 -11.85 -3.80
N ILE A 328 -8.80 -11.05 -3.10
CA ILE A 328 -9.84 -11.51 -2.17
C ILE A 328 -11.23 -11.11 -2.69
N TYR A 329 -11.47 -9.81 -2.92
CA TYR A 329 -12.80 -9.30 -3.31
C TYR A 329 -13.12 -9.62 -4.77
N SER A 330 -14.27 -10.28 -4.98
CA SER A 330 -14.80 -10.58 -6.32
C SER A 330 -16.07 -9.81 -6.65
N VAL A 331 -16.88 -9.47 -5.63
CA VAL A 331 -18.17 -8.78 -5.80
C VAL A 331 -18.01 -7.26 -5.63
N SER A 332 -17.40 -6.82 -4.52
CA SER A 332 -17.10 -5.40 -4.29
C SER A 332 -15.94 -5.24 -3.30
N ASP A 333 -15.17 -4.15 -3.43
CA ASP A 333 -14.18 -3.72 -2.44
C ASP A 333 -14.78 -2.56 -1.62
N PRO A 334 -15.01 -2.72 -0.30
CA PRO A 334 -15.65 -1.71 0.52
C PRO A 334 -14.90 -0.38 0.52
N ARG A 335 -13.58 -0.40 0.31
CA ARG A 335 -12.75 0.82 0.24
C ARG A 335 -13.01 1.60 -1.05
N ALA A 336 -13.17 0.90 -2.17
CA ALA A 336 -13.54 1.54 -3.45
C ALA A 336 -14.93 2.15 -3.38
N GLU A 337 -15.88 1.49 -2.69
CA GLU A 337 -17.23 2.02 -2.48
C GLU A 337 -17.23 3.31 -1.64
N VAL A 338 -16.41 3.36 -0.57
CA VAL A 338 -16.24 4.58 0.24
C VAL A 338 -15.65 5.69 -0.61
N PHE A 339 -14.57 5.46 -1.35
CA PHE A 339 -13.98 6.47 -2.25
C PHE A 339 -15.00 7.01 -3.24
N LYS A 340 -15.77 6.13 -3.87
CA LYS A 340 -16.76 6.53 -4.87
C LYS A 340 -17.75 7.58 -4.34
N GLY A 341 -18.12 7.52 -3.05
CA GLY A 341 -19.00 8.50 -2.41
C GLY A 341 -18.42 9.93 -2.39
N TYR A 342 -17.11 10.12 -2.50
CA TYR A 342 -16.45 11.44 -2.41
C TYR A 342 -15.82 11.90 -3.72
N VAL A 343 -15.51 10.97 -4.61
CA VAL A 343 -14.81 11.25 -5.87
C VAL A 343 -15.60 12.24 -6.73
N GLU A 344 -16.92 12.11 -6.80
CA GLU A 344 -17.76 13.02 -7.57
C GLU A 344 -17.72 14.44 -7.03
N GLN A 345 -17.85 14.60 -5.70
CA GLN A 345 -17.83 15.91 -5.07
C GLN A 345 -16.48 16.61 -5.31
N LEU A 346 -15.36 15.91 -5.13
CA LEU A 346 -14.03 16.44 -5.40
C LEU A 346 -13.84 16.77 -6.89
N ALA A 347 -14.31 15.89 -7.79
CA ALA A 347 -14.24 16.12 -9.23
C ALA A 347 -15.02 17.38 -9.64
N ARG A 348 -16.15 17.65 -9.00
CA ARG A 348 -16.95 18.87 -9.21
C ARG A 348 -16.20 20.11 -8.73
N GLU A 349 -15.63 20.09 -7.51
CA GLU A 349 -14.82 21.19 -6.97
C GLU A 349 -13.60 21.48 -7.87
N LYS A 350 -12.96 20.43 -8.39
CA LYS A 350 -11.76 20.53 -9.23
C LYS A 350 -12.03 20.74 -10.72
N GLY A 351 -13.31 20.86 -11.14
CA GLY A 351 -13.67 20.99 -12.56
C GLY A 351 -13.33 19.76 -13.40
N ARG A 352 -13.27 18.55 -12.78
CA ARG A 352 -12.84 17.30 -13.42
C ARG A 352 -13.96 16.28 -13.63
N MET A 353 -15.20 16.78 -13.85
CA MET A 353 -16.38 15.92 -14.04
C MET A 353 -16.28 15.05 -15.30
N LYS A 354 -15.62 15.49 -16.36
CA LYS A 354 -15.36 14.65 -17.55
C LYS A 354 -14.50 13.43 -17.21
N ASP A 355 -13.46 13.62 -16.40
CA ASP A 355 -12.62 12.51 -15.95
C ASP A 355 -13.43 11.55 -15.07
N TYR A 356 -14.24 12.08 -14.14
CA TYR A 356 -15.11 11.26 -13.31
C TYR A 356 -16.06 10.41 -14.16
N GLN A 357 -16.64 10.96 -15.21
CA GLN A 357 -17.49 10.22 -16.14
C GLN A 357 -16.75 9.04 -16.78
N LEU A 358 -15.51 9.25 -17.24
CA LEU A 358 -14.69 8.16 -17.79
C LEU A 358 -14.46 7.05 -16.75
N TYR A 359 -14.09 7.40 -15.52
CA TYR A 359 -13.91 6.41 -14.44
C TYR A 359 -15.21 5.65 -14.17
N ALA A 360 -16.34 6.32 -14.06
CA ALA A 360 -17.65 5.70 -13.83
C ALA A 360 -18.07 4.76 -14.98
N THR A 361 -17.81 5.17 -16.23
CA THR A 361 -18.07 4.33 -17.42
C THR A 361 -17.20 3.08 -17.42
N VAL A 362 -15.90 3.22 -17.15
CA VAL A 362 -14.96 2.08 -17.06
C VAL A 362 -15.33 1.14 -15.91
N GLU A 363 -15.66 1.65 -14.73
CA GLU A 363 -16.09 0.82 -13.59
C GLU A 363 -17.29 -0.07 -13.96
N ARG A 364 -18.24 0.47 -14.71
CA ARG A 364 -19.45 -0.24 -15.12
C ARG A 364 -19.21 -1.25 -16.24
N LEU A 365 -18.35 -0.93 -17.21
CA LEU A 365 -18.13 -1.74 -18.41
C LEU A 365 -17.04 -2.79 -18.22
N ALA A 366 -15.95 -2.48 -17.50
CA ALA A 366 -14.80 -3.37 -17.39
C ALA A 366 -15.15 -4.77 -16.86
N PRO A 367 -16.03 -4.96 -15.85
CA PRO A 367 -16.40 -6.30 -15.41
C PRO A 367 -17.04 -7.14 -16.52
N LYS A 368 -17.89 -6.52 -17.36
CA LYS A 368 -18.57 -7.19 -18.50
C LYS A 368 -17.55 -7.59 -19.56
N VAL A 369 -16.71 -6.65 -19.98
CA VAL A 369 -15.66 -6.87 -20.99
C VAL A 369 -14.67 -7.95 -20.52
N ILE A 370 -14.24 -7.94 -19.26
CA ILE A 370 -13.36 -8.99 -18.71
C ILE A 370 -14.04 -10.35 -18.70
N ALA A 371 -15.32 -10.41 -18.32
CA ALA A 371 -16.06 -11.67 -18.29
C ALA A 371 -16.19 -12.27 -19.70
N GLU A 372 -16.53 -11.46 -20.70
CA GLU A 372 -16.65 -11.87 -22.10
C GLU A 372 -15.33 -12.37 -22.68
N GLU A 373 -14.26 -11.56 -22.56
CA GLU A 373 -12.96 -11.84 -23.19
C GLU A 373 -12.17 -12.94 -22.51
N ARG A 374 -12.31 -13.10 -21.17
CA ARG A 374 -11.52 -14.07 -20.40
C ARG A 374 -12.31 -15.27 -19.89
N LYS A 375 -13.61 -15.32 -20.16
CA LYS A 375 -14.53 -16.38 -19.66
C LYS A 375 -14.44 -16.53 -18.14
N ILE A 376 -14.27 -15.40 -17.41
CA ILE A 376 -14.17 -15.37 -15.94
C ILE A 376 -15.55 -15.01 -15.39
N TYR A 377 -16.23 -15.98 -14.81
CA TYR A 377 -17.58 -15.82 -14.25
C TYR A 377 -17.59 -15.54 -12.74
N LYS A 378 -16.42 -15.41 -12.10
CA LYS A 378 -16.29 -15.15 -10.65
C LYS A 378 -16.74 -13.75 -10.20
N GLY A 379 -17.03 -12.86 -11.12
CA GLY A 379 -17.18 -11.45 -10.82
C GLY A 379 -15.81 -10.74 -10.71
N VAL A 380 -15.78 -9.52 -11.21
CA VAL A 380 -14.63 -8.60 -11.11
C VAL A 380 -15.16 -7.24 -10.72
N SER A 381 -14.59 -6.62 -9.70
CA SER A 381 -14.99 -5.30 -9.22
C SER A 381 -13.81 -4.34 -9.18
N ALA A 382 -14.08 -3.04 -9.15
CA ALA A 382 -13.09 -2.03 -8.88
C ALA A 382 -12.50 -2.25 -7.47
N ASN A 383 -11.18 -2.16 -7.36
CA ASN A 383 -10.48 -2.22 -6.08
C ASN A 383 -10.10 -0.80 -5.61
N VAL A 384 -9.48 -0.70 -4.42
CA VAL A 384 -9.11 0.59 -3.83
C VAL A 384 -8.21 1.44 -4.75
N ASP A 385 -7.34 0.81 -5.54
CA ASP A 385 -6.40 1.50 -6.43
C ASP A 385 -7.10 2.19 -7.62
N PHE A 386 -8.30 1.72 -7.98
CA PHE A 386 -9.08 2.31 -9.07
C PHE A 386 -9.39 3.79 -8.82
N TYR A 387 -9.86 4.12 -7.62
CA TYR A 387 -10.22 5.49 -7.28
C TYR A 387 -9.13 6.27 -6.56
N SER A 388 -8.27 5.61 -5.77
CA SER A 388 -7.24 6.31 -4.98
C SER A 388 -6.28 7.11 -5.87
N GLY A 389 -5.88 6.56 -7.02
CA GLY A 389 -5.04 7.29 -7.97
C GLY A 389 -5.72 8.53 -8.55
N PHE A 390 -7.01 8.46 -8.83
CA PHE A 390 -7.78 9.60 -9.31
C PHE A 390 -7.92 10.67 -8.22
N VAL A 391 -8.26 10.28 -7.00
CA VAL A 391 -8.29 11.18 -5.83
C VAL A 391 -6.96 11.89 -5.68
N TYR A 392 -5.85 11.15 -5.65
CA TYR A 392 -4.52 11.76 -5.50
C TYR A 392 -4.19 12.73 -6.64
N SER A 393 -4.63 12.43 -7.87
CA SER A 393 -4.44 13.35 -8.99
C SER A 393 -5.25 14.65 -8.86
N MET A 394 -6.43 14.60 -8.21
CA MET A 394 -7.25 15.79 -7.95
C MET A 394 -6.75 16.60 -6.75
N LEU A 395 -6.01 15.98 -5.85
CA LEU A 395 -5.31 16.65 -4.76
C LEU A 395 -3.95 17.23 -5.18
N ASP A 396 -3.61 17.15 -6.47
CA ASP A 396 -2.33 17.59 -7.05
C ASP A 396 -1.12 16.89 -6.41
N LEU A 397 -1.30 15.66 -5.92
CA LEU A 397 -0.19 14.85 -5.44
C LEU A 397 0.67 14.39 -6.62
N PRO A 398 2.00 14.53 -6.57
CA PRO A 398 2.88 14.00 -7.60
C PRO A 398 2.90 12.47 -7.59
N LEU A 399 3.05 11.85 -8.75
CA LEU A 399 3.06 10.38 -8.89
C LEU A 399 4.11 9.70 -7.99
N GLU A 400 5.22 10.37 -7.75
CA GLU A 400 6.30 9.89 -6.87
C GLU A 400 5.86 9.70 -5.42
N LEU A 401 4.78 10.38 -5.00
CA LEU A 401 4.22 10.27 -3.64
C LEU A 401 3.04 9.28 -3.51
N TYR A 402 2.54 8.67 -4.58
CA TYR A 402 1.38 7.76 -4.49
C TYR A 402 1.64 6.55 -3.59
N THR A 403 2.72 5.83 -3.82
CA THR A 403 3.12 4.71 -2.94
C THR A 403 3.56 5.18 -1.54
N PRO A 404 4.32 6.28 -1.38
CA PRO A 404 4.56 6.88 -0.07
C PRO A 404 3.30 7.26 0.72
N MET A 405 2.23 7.78 0.09
CA MET A 405 0.94 8.02 0.78
C MET A 405 0.36 6.71 1.34
N PHE A 406 0.45 5.64 0.56
CA PHE A 406 0.08 4.31 1.03
C PHE A 406 0.92 3.87 2.23
N ALA A 407 2.24 4.13 2.23
CA ALA A 407 3.13 3.81 3.34
C ALA A 407 2.82 4.64 4.60
N ILE A 408 2.53 5.96 4.44
CA ILE A 408 2.12 6.85 5.55
C ILE A 408 0.87 6.30 6.27
N ALA A 409 -0.05 5.74 5.54
CA ALA A 409 -1.21 5.09 6.12
C ALA A 409 -0.88 3.72 6.73
N ARG A 410 -0.20 2.87 5.98
CA ARG A 410 0.03 1.47 6.32
C ARG A 410 1.00 1.26 7.48
N ILE A 411 1.85 2.23 7.81
CA ILE A 411 2.72 2.17 8.99
C ILE A 411 1.91 1.92 10.27
N VAL A 412 0.68 2.40 10.35
CA VAL A 412 -0.23 2.16 11.48
C VAL A 412 -0.56 0.67 11.59
N GLY A 413 -0.98 0.04 10.47
CA GLY A 413 -1.26 -1.40 10.43
C GLY A 413 -0.02 -2.23 10.74
N TRP A 414 1.14 -1.90 10.14
CA TRP A 414 2.40 -2.60 10.45
C TRP A 414 2.77 -2.49 11.92
N SER A 415 2.61 -1.30 12.52
CA SER A 415 2.87 -1.09 13.95
C SER A 415 1.96 -1.94 14.83
N ALA A 416 0.66 -1.99 14.52
CA ALA A 416 -0.30 -2.80 15.25
C ALA A 416 0.04 -4.30 15.14
N HIS A 417 0.34 -4.80 13.94
CA HIS A 417 0.72 -6.20 13.73
C HIS A 417 2.07 -6.54 14.38
N ARG A 418 3.05 -5.61 14.41
CA ARG A 418 4.28 -5.80 15.14
C ARG A 418 4.04 -5.94 16.64
N MET A 419 3.20 -5.08 17.21
CA MET A 419 2.81 -5.18 18.63
C MET A 419 2.09 -6.50 18.91
N GLU A 420 1.14 -6.90 18.06
CA GLU A 420 0.41 -8.17 18.18
C GLU A 420 1.36 -9.38 18.13
N GLU A 421 2.35 -9.39 17.21
CA GLU A 421 3.36 -10.43 17.09
C GLU A 421 4.18 -10.57 18.38
N LEU A 422 4.68 -9.45 18.92
CA LEU A 422 5.50 -9.46 20.14
C LEU A 422 4.71 -9.82 21.40
N ILE A 423 3.40 -9.56 21.44
CA ILE A 423 2.53 -9.90 22.57
C ILE A 423 2.18 -11.40 22.58
N ASN A 424 1.93 -11.99 21.40
CA ASN A 424 1.24 -13.29 21.32
C ASN A 424 2.11 -14.43 20.80
N VAL A 425 3.23 -14.14 20.11
CA VAL A 425 4.01 -15.16 19.41
C VAL A 425 5.43 -15.19 19.92
N ASP A 426 5.91 -16.39 20.29
CA ASP A 426 7.26 -16.64 20.81
C ASP A 426 8.13 -17.45 19.85
N LYS A 427 7.60 -17.77 18.65
CA LYS A 427 8.27 -18.64 17.68
C LYS A 427 8.59 -17.91 16.39
N ILE A 428 9.81 -18.11 15.91
CA ILE A 428 10.20 -17.61 14.58
C ILE A 428 9.37 -18.27 13.48
N ILE A 429 8.85 -17.46 12.54
CA ILE A 429 8.12 -17.95 11.36
C ILE A 429 9.13 -18.58 10.40
N ARG A 430 9.08 -19.91 10.29
CA ARG A 430 10.02 -20.71 9.50
C ARG A 430 9.29 -21.79 8.71
N PRO A 431 8.75 -21.48 7.52
CA PRO A 431 8.11 -22.49 6.66
C PRO A 431 9.14 -23.51 6.15
N ALA A 432 8.68 -24.71 5.85
CA ALA A 432 9.50 -25.76 5.24
C ALA A 432 9.69 -25.50 3.74
N TYR A 433 10.89 -25.81 3.23
CA TYR A 433 11.19 -25.88 1.80
C TYR A 433 11.70 -27.27 1.42
N LYS A 434 11.18 -27.83 0.33
CA LYS A 434 11.60 -29.13 -0.18
C LYS A 434 12.75 -28.96 -1.17
N ASN A 435 13.91 -29.55 -0.86
CA ASN A 435 14.97 -29.72 -1.85
C ASN A 435 14.53 -30.76 -2.90
N VAL A 436 14.70 -30.43 -4.17
CA VAL A 436 14.34 -31.29 -5.32
C VAL A 436 15.54 -31.74 -6.14
N LEU A 437 16.74 -31.34 -5.76
CA LEU A 437 17.98 -31.84 -6.37
C LEU A 437 18.37 -33.20 -5.77
N PRO A 438 18.90 -34.14 -6.57
CA PRO A 438 19.55 -35.33 -6.06
C PRO A 438 20.82 -34.97 -5.27
N GLU A 439 21.24 -35.87 -4.40
CA GLU A 439 22.56 -35.80 -3.81
C GLU A 439 23.64 -35.95 -4.90
N ALA A 440 24.71 -35.20 -4.80
CA ALA A 440 25.84 -35.24 -5.71
C ALA A 440 27.15 -35.36 -4.94
N GLU A 441 28.07 -36.12 -5.50
CA GLU A 441 29.42 -36.21 -4.95
C GLU A 441 30.24 -34.96 -5.34
N TYR A 442 31.14 -34.56 -4.42
CA TYR A 442 32.05 -33.47 -4.71
C TYR A 442 33.12 -33.94 -5.67
N ILE A 443 33.23 -33.28 -6.79
CA ILE A 443 34.30 -33.49 -7.78
C ILE A 443 35.39 -32.45 -7.56
N PRO A 444 36.66 -32.82 -7.38
CA PRO A 444 37.75 -31.90 -7.22
C PRO A 444 37.92 -30.95 -8.40
N LEU A 445 38.40 -29.72 -8.17
CA LEU A 445 38.47 -28.68 -9.18
C LEU A 445 39.20 -29.09 -10.46
N GLY A 446 40.27 -29.89 -10.32
CA GLY A 446 41.06 -30.37 -11.47
C GLY A 446 40.45 -31.53 -12.25
N GLU A 447 39.29 -32.03 -11.81
CA GLU A 447 38.57 -33.18 -12.45
C GLU A 447 37.21 -32.76 -13.04
N ARG A 448 36.89 -31.45 -13.08
CA ARG A 448 35.65 -30.90 -13.60
C ARG A 448 35.79 -30.45 -15.05
#